data_45aaac211a260f17a045b9f2cca03ef7
#
_entry.id   45aaac211a260f17a045b9f2cca03ef7
#
_cell.length_a   1.000
_cell.length_b   1.000
_cell.length_c   1.000
_cell.angle_alpha   90.00
_cell.angle_beta   90.00
_cell.angle_gamma   90.00
#
_symmetry.space_group_name_H-M   'P 1'
#
loop_
_entity.id
_entity.type
_entity.pdbx_description
1 polymer ?
#
loop_
_entity_poly.entity_id
_entity_poly.type
_entity_poly.pdbx_seq_one_letter_code
_entity_poly.pdbx_strand_id
1 'polypeptide(L)'
;MILAVDVGNTNIVFGGFDNNGELRFISRLNTQVSRMEDQYAIKLKDILSLYGFENAAITGCIISSVVSPITPILEKGIEKLCNVKPIIVSPGIKTGLNIKIDDPSVLGSDLVCGGVAAKSKYPT
;
A
#
# COMPACT_ATOMS: atom_id res chain seq x y z
N MET A 1 8.29 -9.07 -1.73
CA MET A 1 7.05 -8.41 -2.18
C MET A 1 7.02 -6.97 -1.70
N ILE A 2 6.59 -6.07 -2.54
CA ILE A 2 6.43 -4.66 -2.20
C ILE A 2 4.96 -4.39 -1.97
N LEU A 3 4.65 -3.76 -0.85
CA LEU A 3 3.30 -3.35 -0.50
C LEU A 3 3.09 -1.91 -0.93
N ALA A 4 2.09 -1.65 -1.74
CA ALA A 4 1.68 -0.30 -2.11
C ALA A 4 0.35 0.01 -1.43
N VAL A 5 0.28 1.16 -0.77
CA VAL A 5 -0.91 1.57 -0.03
C VAL A 5 -1.36 2.92 -0.51
N ASP A 6 -2.63 3.01 -0.87
CA ASP A 6 -3.25 4.25 -1.30
C ASP A 6 -4.37 4.60 -0.33
N VAL A 7 -4.19 5.70 0.39
CA VAL A 7 -5.14 6.15 1.43
C VAL A 7 -5.99 7.27 0.85
N GLY A 8 -7.22 6.93 0.50
CA GLY A 8 -8.21 7.89 0.04
C GLY A 8 -9.18 8.27 1.15
N ASN A 9 -10.05 9.22 0.87
CA ASN A 9 -11.02 9.69 1.86
C ASN A 9 -12.06 8.63 2.23
N THR A 10 -12.35 7.72 1.31
CA THR A 10 -13.37 6.70 1.51
C THR A 10 -12.77 5.32 1.75
N ASN A 11 -11.72 4.99 1.03
CA ASN A 11 -11.11 3.66 1.08
C ASN A 11 -9.60 3.74 1.18
N ILE A 12 -9.03 2.76 1.85
CA ILE A 12 -7.61 2.48 1.84
C ILE A 12 -7.42 1.24 0.98
N VAL A 13 -6.56 1.32 -0.03
CA VAL A 13 -6.31 0.22 -0.95
C VAL A 13 -4.91 -0.31 -0.70
N PHE A 14 -4.80 -1.62 -0.54
CA PHE A 14 -3.53 -2.32 -0.37
C PHE A 14 -3.27 -3.18 -1.60
N GLY A 15 -2.09 -3.07 -2.17
CA GLY A 15 -1.69 -3.91 -3.29
C GLY A 15 -0.34 -4.54 -3.01
N GLY A 16 -0.19 -5.82 -3.35
CA GLY A 16 1.08 -6.52 -3.22
C GLY A 16 1.67 -6.81 -4.59
N PHE A 17 2.92 -6.36 -4.80
CA PHE A 17 3.64 -6.56 -6.06
C PHE A 17 4.82 -7.49 -5.83
N ASP A 18 5.00 -8.47 -6.71
CA ASP A 18 6.12 -9.38 -6.62
C ASP A 18 7.39 -8.76 -7.21
N ASN A 19 8.48 -9.52 -7.23
CA ASN A 19 9.77 -9.05 -7.73
C ASN A 19 9.77 -8.72 -9.22
N ASN A 20 8.79 -9.23 -9.95
CA ASN A 20 8.62 -8.95 -11.37
C ASN A 20 7.73 -7.72 -11.62
N GLY A 21 7.23 -7.09 -10.55
CA GLY A 21 6.34 -5.96 -10.65
C GLY A 21 4.90 -6.34 -10.96
N GLU A 22 4.54 -7.62 -10.85
CA GLU A 22 3.18 -8.08 -11.06
C GLU A 22 2.35 -7.92 -9.80
N LEU A 23 1.12 -7.43 -9.96
CA LEU A 23 0.16 -7.30 -8.87
C LEU A 23 -0.34 -8.68 -8.47
N ARG A 24 -0.06 -9.07 -7.23
CA ARG A 24 -0.42 -10.39 -6.70
C ARG A 24 -1.72 -10.37 -5.91
N PHE A 25 -2.03 -9.27 -5.28
CA PHE A 25 -3.33 -9.08 -4.64
C PHE A 25 -3.65 -7.60 -4.53
N ILE A 26 -4.95 -7.33 -4.42
CA ILE A 26 -5.45 -5.99 -4.11
C ILE A 26 -6.59 -6.15 -3.11
N SER A 27 -6.61 -5.29 -2.10
CA SER A 27 -7.63 -5.34 -1.06
C SER A 27 -7.97 -3.94 -0.60
N ARG A 28 -9.15 -3.78 -0.04
CA ARG A 28 -9.66 -2.49 0.40
C ARG A 28 -10.17 -2.56 1.82
N LEU A 29 -9.94 -1.47 2.55
CA LEU A 29 -10.61 -1.19 3.82
C LEU A 29 -11.33 0.14 3.69
N ASN A 30 -12.41 0.32 4.43
CA ASN A 30 -12.98 1.65 4.55
C ASN A 30 -12.05 2.53 5.39
N THR A 31 -11.99 3.81 5.03
CA THR A 31 -11.14 4.77 5.74
C THR A 31 -11.80 5.15 7.06
N GLN A 32 -11.07 4.94 8.16
CA GLN A 32 -11.53 5.31 9.50
C GLN A 32 -10.38 5.97 10.26
N VAL A 33 -10.53 7.25 10.55
CA VAL A 33 -9.48 8.02 11.23
C VAL A 33 -9.31 7.63 12.69
N SER A 34 -10.25 6.90 13.26
CA SER A 34 -10.19 6.48 14.67
C SER A 34 -9.34 5.23 14.91
N ARG A 35 -8.87 4.57 13.86
CA ARG A 35 -8.02 3.39 14.02
C ARG A 35 -6.65 3.77 14.54
N MET A 36 -6.11 2.92 15.39
CA MET A 36 -4.74 3.06 15.91
C MET A 36 -3.79 2.11 15.16
N GLU A 37 -2.49 2.25 15.42
CA GLU A 37 -1.46 1.50 14.69
C GLU A 37 -1.63 -0.01 14.80
N ASP A 38 -2.00 -0.52 15.98
CA ASP A 38 -2.18 -1.96 16.15
C ASP A 38 -3.38 -2.48 15.35
N GLN A 39 -4.42 -1.66 15.23
CA GLN A 39 -5.59 -2.03 14.43
C GLN A 39 -5.22 -2.16 12.95
N TYR A 40 -4.40 -1.26 12.44
CA TYR A 40 -3.91 -1.37 11.06
C TYR A 40 -3.00 -2.58 10.88
N ALA A 41 -2.15 -2.86 11.86
CA ALA A 41 -1.29 -4.04 11.81
C ALA A 41 -2.12 -5.32 11.73
N ILE A 42 -3.15 -5.44 12.56
CA ILE A 42 -4.04 -6.61 12.57
C ILE A 42 -4.79 -6.71 11.24
N LYS A 43 -5.34 -5.61 10.74
CA LYS A 43 -6.05 -5.60 9.47
C LYS A 43 -5.16 -6.04 8.32
N LEU A 44 -3.94 -5.53 8.26
CA LEU A 44 -3.00 -5.91 7.20
C LEU A 44 -2.60 -7.37 7.32
N LYS A 45 -2.38 -7.86 8.55
CA LYS A 45 -2.09 -9.27 8.77
C LYS A 45 -3.21 -10.15 8.24
N ASP A 46 -4.45 -9.77 8.51
CA ASP A 46 -5.62 -10.52 8.04
C ASP A 46 -5.69 -10.50 6.52
N ILE A 47 -5.42 -9.36 5.89
CA ILE A 47 -5.42 -9.23 4.44
C ILE A 47 -4.35 -10.15 3.83
N LEU A 48 -3.14 -10.12 4.36
CA LEU A 48 -2.06 -10.97 3.86
C LEU A 48 -2.43 -12.45 3.99
N SER A 49 -2.96 -12.85 5.14
CA SER A 49 -3.40 -14.24 5.36
C SER A 49 -4.49 -14.65 4.39
N LEU A 50 -5.44 -13.74 4.12
CA LEU A 50 -6.54 -14.02 3.20
C LEU A 50 -6.02 -14.37 1.80
N TYR A 51 -4.94 -13.74 1.37
CA TYR A 51 -4.37 -13.98 0.04
C TYR A 51 -3.18 -14.94 0.06
N GLY A 52 -2.91 -15.57 1.19
CA GLY A 52 -1.88 -16.60 1.29
C GLY A 52 -0.46 -16.10 1.48
N PHE A 53 -0.28 -14.88 1.98
CA PHE A 53 1.04 -14.31 2.21
C PHE A 53 1.32 -14.14 3.68
N GLU A 54 2.59 -14.28 4.05
CA GLU A 54 3.05 -13.98 5.40
C GLU A 54 3.57 -12.55 5.46
N ASN A 55 3.54 -11.94 6.65
CA ASN A 55 4.04 -10.57 6.81
C ASN A 55 5.54 -10.47 6.47
N ALA A 56 6.31 -11.53 6.66
CA ALA A 56 7.72 -11.55 6.29
C ALA A 56 7.96 -11.48 4.79
N ALA A 57 6.93 -11.75 3.98
CA ALA A 57 7.04 -11.62 2.52
C ALA A 57 7.15 -10.16 2.09
N ILE A 58 6.71 -9.22 2.93
CA ILE A 58 6.78 -7.79 2.61
C ILE A 58 8.19 -7.30 2.90
N THR A 59 8.89 -6.85 1.87
CA THR A 59 10.27 -6.37 1.96
C THR A 59 10.39 -4.86 1.78
N GLY A 60 9.30 -4.21 1.39
CA GLY A 60 9.26 -2.76 1.25
C GLY A 60 7.82 -2.30 1.16
N CYS A 61 7.60 -1.02 1.40
CA CYS A 61 6.26 -0.43 1.38
C CYS A 61 6.31 1.00 0.91
N ILE A 62 5.32 1.38 0.13
CA ILE A 62 5.09 2.76 -0.27
C ILE A 62 3.67 3.14 0.12
N ILE A 63 3.52 4.32 0.70
CA ILE A 63 2.22 4.88 1.08
C ILE A 63 2.00 6.19 0.35
N SER A 64 0.88 6.30 -0.35
CA SER A 64 0.37 7.55 -0.90
C SER A 64 -0.93 7.86 -0.15
N SER A 65 -1.03 9.05 0.44
CA SER A 65 -2.17 9.37 1.28
C SER A 65 -2.65 10.80 1.08
N VAL A 66 -3.97 10.96 0.97
CA VAL A 66 -4.63 12.27 1.02
C VAL A 66 -5.25 12.53 2.40
N VAL A 67 -5.03 11.64 3.37
CA VAL A 67 -5.61 11.74 4.72
C VAL A 67 -4.47 11.82 5.72
N SER A 68 -3.98 13.04 5.96
CA SER A 68 -2.80 13.27 6.79
C SER A 68 -2.86 12.65 8.19
N PRO A 69 -3.99 12.66 8.90
CA PRO A 69 -4.02 12.06 10.24
C PRO A 69 -3.79 10.55 10.25
N ILE A 70 -4.09 9.86 9.17
CA ILE A 70 -3.94 8.40 9.08
C ILE A 70 -2.51 8.00 8.78
N THR A 71 -1.80 8.79 7.99
CA THR A 71 -0.50 8.43 7.45
C THR A 71 0.50 7.96 8.51
N PRO A 72 0.77 8.70 9.60
CA PRO A 72 1.76 8.25 10.57
C PRO A 72 1.31 7.01 11.36
N ILE A 73 0.02 6.88 11.58
CA ILE A 73 -0.52 5.75 12.32
C ILE A 73 -0.43 4.47 11.48
N LEU A 74 -0.79 4.57 10.22
CA LEU A 74 -0.67 3.46 9.28
C LEU A 74 0.79 3.06 9.08
N GLU A 75 1.68 4.03 8.97
CA GLU A 75 3.11 3.80 8.84
C GLU A 75 3.63 2.97 10.01
N LYS A 76 3.27 3.36 11.24
CA LYS A 76 3.68 2.62 12.44
C LYS A 76 3.11 1.21 12.47
N GLY A 77 1.87 1.04 12.05
CA GLY A 77 1.24 -0.28 11.99
C GLY A 77 1.97 -1.22 11.04
N ILE A 78 2.34 -0.72 9.89
CA ILE A 78 3.07 -1.50 8.89
C ILE A 78 4.47 -1.84 9.40
N GLU A 79 5.16 -0.88 10.02
CA GLU A 79 6.48 -1.13 10.61
C GLU A 79 6.41 -2.23 11.67
N LYS A 80 5.41 -2.21 12.53
CA LYS A 80 5.23 -3.23 13.57
C LYS A 80 5.03 -4.61 12.98
N LEU A 81 4.23 -4.70 11.92
CA LEU A 81 3.86 -5.99 11.35
C LEU A 81 4.96 -6.57 10.46
N CYS A 82 5.51 -5.73 9.59
CA CYS A 82 6.39 -6.19 8.51
C CYS A 82 7.86 -5.91 8.78
N ASN A 83 8.16 -5.12 9.80
CA ASN A 83 9.52 -4.71 10.14
C ASN A 83 10.22 -3.99 8.98
N VAL A 84 9.45 -3.22 8.22
CA VAL A 84 9.94 -2.38 7.12
C VAL A 84 9.44 -0.97 7.36
N LYS A 85 10.27 0.02 7.04
CA LYS A 85 9.87 1.41 7.14
C LYS A 85 9.25 1.85 5.80
N PRO A 86 7.96 2.22 5.79
CA PRO A 86 7.31 2.68 4.57
C PRO A 86 7.92 3.98 4.04
N ILE A 87 7.91 4.12 2.74
CA ILE A 87 8.25 5.36 2.05
C ILE A 87 6.94 6.10 1.80
N ILE A 88 6.88 7.34 2.26
CA ILE A 88 5.69 8.17 2.06
C ILE A 88 5.91 9.02 0.81
N VAL A 89 4.97 8.95 -0.12
CA VAL A 89 5.01 9.76 -1.34
C VAL A 89 3.82 10.70 -1.36
N SER A 90 4.01 11.86 -1.99
CA SER A 90 2.93 12.82 -2.13
C SER A 90 1.87 12.31 -3.09
N PRO A 91 0.58 12.51 -2.77
CA PRO A 91 -0.49 12.17 -3.71
C PRO A 91 -0.27 12.87 -5.04
N GLY A 92 -0.54 12.16 -6.12
CA GLY A 92 -0.42 12.72 -7.46
C GLY A 92 0.97 12.65 -8.07
N ILE A 93 1.96 12.13 -7.35
CA ILE A 93 3.27 11.89 -7.97
C ILE A 93 3.11 10.85 -9.07
N LYS A 94 3.48 11.22 -10.27
CA LYS A 94 3.49 10.32 -11.42
C LYS A 94 4.87 9.74 -11.54
N THR A 95 4.97 8.44 -11.51
CA THR A 95 6.25 7.74 -11.61
C THR A 95 6.57 7.33 -13.04
N GLY A 96 6.15 8.15 -14.00
CA GLY A 96 6.37 7.89 -15.42
C GLY A 96 5.33 7.01 -16.06
N LEU A 97 4.35 6.55 -15.32
CA LEU A 97 3.27 5.75 -15.86
C LEU A 97 2.04 6.62 -16.05
N ASN A 98 1.65 6.82 -17.28
CA ASN A 98 0.40 7.48 -17.64
C ASN A 98 -0.66 6.40 -17.83
N ILE A 99 -1.14 5.86 -16.78
CA ILE A 99 -2.18 4.87 -16.84
C ILE A 99 -3.51 5.59 -16.74
N LYS A 100 -4.23 5.61 -17.84
CA LYS A 100 -5.58 6.17 -17.85
C LYS A 100 -6.55 5.05 -17.61
N ILE A 101 -7.24 5.14 -16.53
CA ILE A 101 -8.18 4.12 -16.14
C ILE A 101 -9.50 4.81 -15.86
N ASP A 102 -10.53 4.45 -16.63
CA ASP A 102 -11.80 5.14 -16.62
C ASP A 102 -12.86 4.43 -15.80
N ASP A 103 -12.44 3.54 -14.93
CA ASP A 103 -13.37 2.70 -14.18
C ASP A 103 -12.85 2.49 -12.76
N PRO A 104 -13.46 1.59 -11.96
CA PRO A 104 -13.02 1.30 -10.61
C PRO A 104 -11.55 0.91 -10.48
N SER A 105 -10.89 0.63 -11.58
CA SER A 105 -9.47 0.32 -11.57
C SER A 105 -8.57 1.55 -11.45
N VAL A 106 -9.13 2.75 -11.35
CA VAL A 106 -8.36 3.97 -11.06
C VAL A 106 -7.45 3.77 -9.86
N LEU A 107 -7.94 3.12 -8.81
CA LEU A 107 -7.13 2.80 -7.64
C LEU A 107 -6.01 1.81 -7.98
N GLY A 108 -6.29 0.85 -8.87
CA GLY A 108 -5.28 -0.05 -9.37
C GLY A 108 -4.19 0.68 -10.15
N SER A 109 -4.56 1.70 -10.89
CA SER A 109 -3.62 2.54 -11.60
C SER A 109 -2.65 3.22 -10.65
N ASP A 110 -3.16 3.81 -9.56
CA ASP A 110 -2.33 4.44 -8.56
C ASP A 110 -1.41 3.43 -7.90
N LEU A 111 -1.90 2.22 -7.64
CA LEU A 111 -1.09 1.16 -7.08
C LEU A 111 -0.01 0.70 -8.05
N VAL A 112 -0.29 0.64 -9.34
CA VAL A 112 0.72 0.30 -10.36
C VAL A 112 1.81 1.35 -10.37
N CYS A 113 1.45 2.63 -10.33
CA CYS A 113 2.43 3.71 -10.23
C CYS A 113 3.24 3.58 -8.94
N GLY A 114 2.58 3.30 -7.82
CA GLY A 114 3.23 3.06 -6.55
C GLY A 114 4.17 1.85 -6.61
N GLY A 115 3.72 0.77 -7.25
CA GLY A 115 4.53 -0.42 -7.43
C GLY A 115 5.78 -0.18 -8.24
N VAL A 116 5.68 0.60 -9.31
CA VAL A 116 6.84 0.97 -10.12
C VAL A 116 7.82 1.81 -9.30
N ALA A 117 7.30 2.79 -8.55
CA ALA A 117 8.13 3.61 -7.68
C ALA A 117 8.80 2.77 -6.59
N ALA A 118 8.08 1.82 -6.02
CA ALA A 118 8.62 0.92 -5.00
C ALA A 118 9.71 0.04 -5.58
N LYS A 119 9.50 -0.50 -6.78
CA LYS A 119 10.49 -1.33 -7.44
C LYS A 119 11.77 -0.54 -7.73
N SER A 120 11.64 0.72 -8.07
CA SER A 120 12.77 1.60 -8.26
C SER A 120 13.55 1.86 -6.96
N LYS A 121 12.82 2.01 -5.84
CA LYS A 121 13.41 2.27 -4.52
C LYS A 121 13.97 1.00 -3.87
N TYR A 122 13.41 -0.15 -4.18
CA TYR A 122 13.79 -1.44 -3.61
C TYR A 122 14.15 -2.41 -4.73
N PRO A 123 15.21 -2.16 -5.44
CA PRO A 123 15.64 -3.07 -6.50
C PRO A 123 16.05 -4.39 -5.87
N THR A 124 15.55 -5.46 -6.43
CA THR A 124 15.92 -6.79 -5.97
C THR A 124 16.73 -7.51 -7.03
#